data_87218cb981716c60785b22e4f78cca2f
#
_entry.id   87218cb981716c60785b22e4f78cca2f
#
_cell.length_a   1.000
_cell.length_b   1.000
_cell.length_c   1.000
_cell.angle_alpha   90.00
_cell.angle_beta   90.00
_cell.angle_gamma   90.00
#
_symmetry.space_group_name_H-M   'P 1'
#
loop_
_entity.id
_entity.type
_entity.pdbx_description
1 polymer ?
#
loop_
_entity_poly.entity_id
_entity_poly.type
_entity_poly.pdbx_seq_one_letter_code
_entity_poly.pdbx_strand_id
1 'polypeptide(L)'
;MYEEWVKRMNAAENASGRKTVIDKMCVQYSISIAKAYKILNKSGWTSGRSRRKDAGTSSISEEELKLIANMQKSSKRKNGKVTMPITVARSILEAQGVDVNVGDSRIRNLLQEKRLSAKDMKTPTPYQRMRSEYPNQVHLTDPSNCLLYFSPGSGKQKIVEDDELYKNKNFYEGGKLKCLRYVLTDHYSSTICVRYYEAAGETALNMYEFLLYAWGMKDDPLYVFHGLPDILVWDCGSGNIARSTIKALSALRVKATPHLPGNPRGKGQVENAQNIVETQFESRLRFEPVHSLEELNNAAERWCTAYNANMIPKQDTRLTRNGISKSRLMLWQKIQPEQLKELPDREICRQIFTDGIQERKVSGDLAINFIHPKIKRSLRYSLSDLPGIMIGQKVFVQPILVDTEPLILVNYNINGESFSYECNPIAFDNAGFDVDAPVYGKEYKRLPDTLREKNVKELAAKTDGTIPLAFTNKGNNLKAHSYINASSPFIKPSTGEQITVLQSDIPL
;
A
#
# COMPACT_ATOMS: atom_id res chain seq x y z
N MET A 1 -4.18 -60.95 -9.25
CA MET A 1 -4.03 -61.49 -7.86
C MET A 1 -5.31 -61.34 -7.04
N TYR A 2 -6.03 -60.23 -7.06
CA TYR A 2 -7.26 -60.03 -6.26
C TYR A 2 -8.58 -60.21 -7.03
N GLU A 3 -8.52 -60.42 -8.33
CA GLU A 3 -9.73 -60.62 -9.19
C GLU A 3 -10.53 -61.86 -8.79
N GLU A 4 -9.87 -62.93 -8.36
CA GLU A 4 -10.50 -64.16 -7.87
C GLU A 4 -11.35 -63.88 -6.62
N TRP A 5 -10.87 -63.02 -5.71
CA TRP A 5 -11.61 -62.63 -4.52
C TRP A 5 -12.82 -61.76 -4.85
N VAL A 6 -12.71 -60.91 -5.90
CA VAL A 6 -13.86 -60.15 -6.42
C VAL A 6 -14.92 -61.11 -6.98
N LYS A 7 -14.52 -62.15 -7.75
CA LYS A 7 -15.46 -63.21 -8.24
C LYS A 7 -16.15 -63.90 -7.09
N ARG A 8 -15.40 -64.30 -6.04
CA ARG A 8 -15.97 -64.96 -4.83
C ARG A 8 -16.93 -64.06 -4.07
N MET A 9 -16.61 -62.78 -3.97
CA MET A 9 -17.49 -61.79 -3.35
C MET A 9 -18.77 -61.55 -4.12
N ASN A 10 -18.71 -61.59 -5.45
CA ASN A 10 -19.88 -61.43 -6.31
C ASN A 10 -20.75 -62.75 -6.36
N ALA A 11 -20.12 -63.93 -6.19
CA ALA A 11 -20.81 -65.20 -6.11
C ALA A 11 -21.48 -65.46 -4.75
N ALA A 12 -21.18 -64.69 -3.73
CA ALA A 12 -21.78 -64.84 -2.40
C ALA A 12 -23.19 -64.25 -2.37
N GLU A 13 -24.17 -65.11 -2.20
CA GLU A 13 -25.63 -64.82 -2.27
C GLU A 13 -26.11 -63.89 -1.16
N ASN A 14 -25.46 -63.94 0.00
CA ASN A 14 -25.91 -63.16 1.18
C ASN A 14 -24.74 -62.51 1.97
N ALA A 15 -25.09 -61.73 2.97
CA ALA A 15 -24.11 -61.01 3.82
C ALA A 15 -23.20 -61.95 4.63
N SER A 16 -23.72 -63.14 5.03
CA SER A 16 -22.95 -64.13 5.75
C SER A 16 -21.89 -64.77 4.85
N GLY A 17 -22.26 -65.13 3.62
CA GLY A 17 -21.32 -65.62 2.62
C GLY A 17 -20.21 -64.64 2.28
N ARG A 18 -20.54 -63.36 2.12
CA ARG A 18 -19.54 -62.31 1.92
C ARG A 18 -18.60 -62.16 3.11
N LYS A 19 -19.13 -62.27 4.33
CA LYS A 19 -18.30 -62.22 5.54
C LYS A 19 -17.28 -63.36 5.56
N THR A 20 -17.73 -64.59 5.23
CA THR A 20 -16.86 -65.79 5.15
C THR A 20 -15.73 -65.61 4.11
N VAL A 21 -16.04 -65.00 2.96
CA VAL A 21 -15.02 -64.65 1.95
C VAL A 21 -14.01 -63.65 2.46
N ILE A 22 -14.48 -62.60 3.14
CA ILE A 22 -13.62 -61.60 3.74
C ILE A 22 -12.71 -62.19 4.84
N ASP A 23 -13.28 -63.02 5.73
CA ASP A 23 -12.51 -63.67 6.81
C ASP A 23 -11.42 -64.57 6.23
N LYS A 24 -11.72 -65.36 5.20
CA LYS A 24 -10.71 -66.18 4.48
C LYS A 24 -9.63 -65.30 3.84
N MET A 25 -9.99 -64.17 3.23
CA MET A 25 -9.03 -63.23 2.65
C MET A 25 -8.13 -62.61 3.73
N CYS A 26 -8.72 -62.25 4.88
CA CYS A 26 -7.98 -61.69 6.00
C CYS A 26 -6.95 -62.68 6.55
N VAL A 27 -7.34 -63.95 6.69
CA VAL A 27 -6.43 -65.01 7.15
C VAL A 27 -5.32 -65.27 6.14
N GLN A 28 -5.66 -65.43 4.85
CA GLN A 28 -4.68 -65.72 3.81
C GLN A 28 -3.62 -64.66 3.62
N TYR A 29 -3.97 -63.37 3.77
CA TYR A 29 -3.06 -62.25 3.54
C TYR A 29 -2.61 -61.59 4.83
N SER A 30 -3.02 -62.06 5.99
CA SER A 30 -2.74 -61.45 7.31
C SER A 30 -3.09 -59.98 7.37
N ILE A 31 -4.28 -59.62 6.85
CA ILE A 31 -4.75 -58.21 6.77
C ILE A 31 -6.05 -58.02 7.57
N SER A 32 -6.29 -56.79 7.97
CA SER A 32 -7.55 -56.41 8.63
C SER A 32 -8.73 -56.39 7.65
N ILE A 33 -9.94 -56.58 8.17
CA ILE A 33 -11.21 -56.54 7.42
C ILE A 33 -11.31 -55.21 6.62
N ALA A 34 -10.95 -54.08 7.24
CA ALA A 34 -10.98 -52.76 6.59
C ALA A 34 -10.02 -52.70 5.40
N LYS A 35 -8.83 -53.31 5.51
CA LYS A 35 -7.85 -53.37 4.43
C LYS A 35 -8.30 -54.29 3.31
N ALA A 36 -8.94 -55.46 3.64
CA ALA A 36 -9.53 -56.38 2.67
C ALA A 36 -10.59 -55.65 1.81
N TYR A 37 -11.53 -54.93 2.41
CA TYR A 37 -12.53 -54.15 1.67
C TYR A 37 -11.90 -53.04 0.80
N LYS A 38 -10.87 -52.37 1.26
CA LYS A 38 -10.14 -51.37 0.45
C LYS A 38 -9.51 -52.01 -0.80
N ILE A 39 -8.93 -53.21 -0.65
CA ILE A 39 -8.31 -53.95 -1.77
C ILE A 39 -9.40 -54.37 -2.76
N LEU A 40 -10.49 -54.97 -2.29
CA LEU A 40 -11.59 -55.41 -3.14
C LEU A 40 -12.22 -54.24 -3.90
N ASN A 41 -12.46 -53.10 -3.25
CA ASN A 41 -12.99 -51.92 -3.91
C ASN A 41 -12.04 -51.36 -4.99
N LYS A 42 -10.71 -51.39 -4.73
CA LYS A 42 -9.71 -51.03 -5.74
C LYS A 42 -9.68 -52.00 -6.92
N SER A 43 -10.04 -53.27 -6.67
CA SER A 43 -10.12 -54.35 -7.69
C SER A 43 -11.47 -54.40 -8.39
N GLY A 44 -12.32 -53.39 -8.23
CA GLY A 44 -13.59 -53.26 -8.94
C GLY A 44 -14.80 -53.88 -8.25
N TRP A 45 -14.67 -54.41 -7.02
CA TRP A 45 -15.83 -54.92 -6.29
C TRP A 45 -16.63 -53.75 -5.68
N THR A 46 -17.96 -53.82 -5.82
CA THR A 46 -18.90 -52.92 -5.19
C THR A 46 -19.96 -53.66 -4.43
N SER A 47 -20.43 -53.17 -3.30
CA SER A 47 -21.45 -53.81 -2.48
C SER A 47 -22.84 -53.86 -3.12
N GLY A 48 -23.03 -53.26 -4.29
CA GLY A 48 -24.32 -53.11 -4.97
C GLY A 48 -25.35 -52.25 -4.23
N ARG A 49 -24.96 -51.64 -3.11
CA ARG A 49 -25.86 -50.73 -2.40
C ARG A 49 -25.98 -49.45 -3.19
N SER A 50 -27.15 -49.13 -3.66
CA SER A 50 -27.46 -47.84 -4.24
C SER A 50 -27.27 -46.75 -3.17
N ARG A 51 -26.73 -45.64 -3.60
CA ARG A 51 -26.62 -44.44 -2.74
C ARG A 51 -28.03 -43.99 -2.36
N ARG A 52 -28.26 -43.71 -1.09
CA ARG A 52 -29.55 -43.16 -0.63
C ARG A 52 -29.91 -41.93 -1.45
N LYS A 53 -31.21 -41.71 -1.75
CA LYS A 53 -31.68 -40.54 -2.49
C LYS A 53 -31.33 -39.22 -1.81
N ASP A 54 -31.21 -39.23 -0.49
CA ASP A 54 -30.83 -38.09 0.38
C ASP A 54 -29.32 -38.00 0.65
N ALA A 55 -28.52 -38.90 0.03
CA ALA A 55 -27.08 -38.92 0.26
C ALA A 55 -26.42 -37.67 -0.34
N GLY A 56 -25.90 -36.85 0.53
CA GLY A 56 -25.27 -35.54 0.20
C GLY A 56 -26.13 -34.33 0.54
N THR A 57 -27.40 -34.54 0.94
CA THR A 57 -28.25 -33.50 1.50
C THR A 57 -28.06 -33.41 3.01
N SER A 58 -28.34 -32.26 3.57
CA SER A 58 -28.34 -32.02 5.02
C SER A 58 -29.62 -31.25 5.38
N SER A 59 -30.20 -31.57 6.54
CA SER A 59 -31.36 -30.86 7.05
C SER A 59 -31.05 -29.46 7.57
N ILE A 60 -29.76 -29.11 7.73
CA ILE A 60 -29.32 -27.74 8.04
C ILE A 60 -29.01 -27.00 6.74
N SER A 61 -29.54 -25.80 6.62
CA SER A 61 -29.32 -24.92 5.47
C SER A 61 -27.90 -24.34 5.47
N GLU A 62 -27.47 -23.82 4.32
CA GLU A 62 -26.16 -23.16 4.23
C GLU A 62 -26.16 -21.82 5.00
N GLU A 63 -27.30 -21.16 5.10
CA GLU A 63 -27.46 -19.91 5.86
C GLU A 63 -27.29 -20.14 7.37
N GLU A 64 -27.90 -21.19 7.90
CA GLU A 64 -27.74 -21.57 9.31
C GLU A 64 -26.28 -21.96 9.62
N LEU A 65 -25.60 -22.66 8.72
CA LEU A 65 -24.18 -22.95 8.86
C LEU A 65 -23.33 -21.67 8.86
N LYS A 66 -23.67 -20.70 8.00
CA LYS A 66 -22.99 -19.39 7.97
C LYS A 66 -23.25 -18.58 9.26
N LEU A 67 -24.45 -18.68 9.85
CA LEU A 67 -24.75 -18.05 11.15
C LEU A 67 -23.87 -18.65 12.26
N ILE A 68 -23.79 -19.98 12.36
CA ILE A 68 -22.92 -20.67 13.34
C ILE A 68 -21.46 -20.25 13.14
N ALA A 69 -20.97 -20.23 11.90
CA ALA A 69 -19.62 -19.83 11.57
C ALA A 69 -19.34 -18.36 11.95
N ASN A 70 -20.31 -17.47 11.73
CA ASN A 70 -20.21 -16.06 12.07
C ASN A 70 -20.18 -15.84 13.59
N MET A 71 -21.01 -16.54 14.36
CA MET A 71 -20.99 -16.52 15.82
C MET A 71 -19.60 -16.95 16.36
N GLN A 72 -19.04 -18.04 15.81
CA GLN A 72 -17.68 -18.47 16.17
C GLN A 72 -16.62 -17.45 15.80
N LYS A 73 -16.74 -16.78 14.64
CA LYS A 73 -15.83 -15.73 14.18
C LYS A 73 -15.91 -14.51 15.10
N SER A 74 -17.11 -14.10 15.48
CA SER A 74 -17.35 -12.92 16.33
C SER A 74 -16.88 -13.14 17.78
N SER A 75 -16.86 -14.38 18.26
CA SER A 75 -16.39 -14.76 19.59
C SER A 75 -14.88 -15.01 19.67
N LYS A 76 -14.10 -14.56 18.68
CA LYS A 76 -12.65 -14.74 18.64
C LYS A 76 -11.93 -13.71 19.51
N ARG A 77 -11.04 -14.14 20.39
CA ARG A 77 -10.16 -13.26 21.17
C ARG A 77 -9.02 -12.68 20.31
N LYS A 78 -8.37 -11.61 20.79
CA LYS A 78 -7.20 -11.00 20.11
C LYS A 78 -6.08 -12.00 19.79
N ASN A 79 -5.85 -12.98 20.67
CA ASN A 79 -4.87 -14.07 20.44
C ASN A 79 -5.34 -15.14 19.43
N GLY A 80 -6.48 -14.95 18.80
CA GLY A 80 -7.03 -15.86 17.80
C GLY A 80 -7.76 -17.09 18.34
N LYS A 81 -7.92 -17.25 19.66
CA LYS A 81 -8.67 -18.36 20.26
C LYS A 81 -10.18 -18.13 20.06
N VAL A 82 -10.84 -19.09 19.42
CA VAL A 82 -12.32 -19.13 19.33
C VAL A 82 -12.85 -19.58 20.68
N THR A 83 -13.74 -18.80 21.28
CA THR A 83 -14.28 -19.09 22.62
C THR A 83 -15.66 -19.70 22.58
N MET A 84 -16.39 -19.63 21.46
CA MET A 84 -17.73 -20.19 21.33
C MET A 84 -17.71 -21.60 20.73
N PRO A 85 -18.12 -22.64 21.48
CA PRO A 85 -18.30 -23.99 20.93
C PRO A 85 -19.52 -24.04 19.99
N ILE A 86 -19.58 -25.06 19.12
CA ILE A 86 -20.71 -25.29 18.21
C ILE A 86 -22.01 -25.50 19.00
N THR A 87 -21.93 -26.24 20.11
CA THR A 87 -23.06 -26.48 21.02
C THR A 87 -23.73 -25.19 21.49
N VAL A 88 -22.93 -24.19 21.88
CA VAL A 88 -23.46 -22.89 22.35
C VAL A 88 -24.05 -22.09 21.18
N ALA A 89 -23.37 -22.05 20.03
CA ALA A 89 -23.89 -21.37 18.84
C ALA A 89 -25.23 -21.98 18.39
N ARG A 90 -25.34 -23.31 18.44
CA ARG A 90 -26.57 -24.05 18.15
C ARG A 90 -27.70 -23.71 19.13
N SER A 91 -27.44 -23.74 20.43
CA SER A 91 -28.47 -23.42 21.45
C SER A 91 -28.98 -21.99 21.32
N ILE A 92 -28.14 -21.03 20.89
CA ILE A 92 -28.56 -19.65 20.61
C ILE A 92 -29.54 -19.60 19.42
N LEU A 93 -29.25 -20.35 18.34
CA LEU A 93 -30.14 -20.42 17.18
C LEU A 93 -31.48 -21.07 17.53
N GLU A 94 -31.44 -22.18 18.26
CA GLU A 94 -32.66 -22.87 18.74
C GLU A 94 -33.53 -21.95 19.63
N ALA A 95 -32.88 -21.15 20.50
CA ALA A 95 -33.59 -20.15 21.31
C ALA A 95 -34.20 -19.01 20.47
N GLN A 96 -33.70 -18.77 19.27
CA GLN A 96 -34.25 -17.80 18.32
C GLN A 96 -35.30 -18.41 17.37
N GLY A 97 -35.69 -19.66 17.59
CA GLY A 97 -36.72 -20.35 16.80
C GLY A 97 -36.20 -21.02 15.51
N VAL A 98 -34.88 -21.13 15.37
CA VAL A 98 -34.27 -21.87 14.26
C VAL A 98 -34.07 -23.34 14.66
N ASP A 99 -34.80 -24.25 14.03
CA ASP A 99 -34.74 -25.69 14.35
C ASP A 99 -33.54 -26.37 13.71
N VAL A 100 -32.50 -26.63 14.50
CA VAL A 100 -31.25 -27.25 14.05
C VAL A 100 -31.29 -28.76 14.31
N ASN A 101 -31.91 -29.51 13.39
CA ASN A 101 -32.11 -30.97 13.48
C ASN A 101 -30.84 -31.78 13.12
N VAL A 102 -29.63 -31.26 13.43
CA VAL A 102 -28.36 -31.91 13.09
C VAL A 102 -27.43 -31.90 14.30
N GLY A 103 -26.84 -33.05 14.60
CA GLY A 103 -25.88 -33.15 15.71
C GLY A 103 -24.58 -32.36 15.47
N ASP A 104 -23.95 -31.91 16.53
CA ASP A 104 -22.75 -31.06 16.53
C ASP A 104 -21.59 -31.63 15.71
N SER A 105 -21.42 -32.96 15.71
CA SER A 105 -20.40 -33.64 14.92
C SER A 105 -20.65 -33.48 13.41
N ARG A 106 -21.92 -33.55 12.99
CA ARG A 106 -22.29 -33.34 11.58
C ARG A 106 -22.13 -31.87 11.20
N ILE A 107 -22.54 -30.92 12.07
CA ILE A 107 -22.31 -29.47 11.87
C ILE A 107 -20.83 -29.22 11.68
N ARG A 108 -19.96 -29.78 12.53
CA ARG A 108 -18.49 -29.63 12.41
C ARG A 108 -17.99 -30.12 11.06
N ASN A 109 -18.44 -31.27 10.61
CA ASN A 109 -18.05 -31.84 9.31
C ASN A 109 -18.53 -30.94 8.16
N LEU A 110 -19.79 -30.48 8.20
CA LEU A 110 -20.33 -29.56 7.21
C LEU A 110 -19.58 -28.23 7.15
N LEU A 111 -19.24 -27.66 8.32
CA LEU A 111 -18.40 -26.45 8.37
C LEU A 111 -17.02 -26.68 7.72
N GLN A 112 -16.43 -27.87 7.89
CA GLN A 112 -15.16 -28.22 7.23
C GLN A 112 -15.36 -28.46 5.72
N GLU A 113 -16.39 -29.19 5.33
CA GLU A 113 -16.71 -29.43 3.91
C GLU A 113 -16.94 -28.13 3.15
N LYS A 114 -17.64 -27.17 3.79
CA LYS A 114 -17.93 -25.83 3.22
C LYS A 114 -16.83 -24.79 3.45
N ARG A 115 -15.69 -25.17 4.05
CA ARG A 115 -14.59 -24.24 4.38
C ARG A 115 -15.00 -23.08 5.30
N LEU A 116 -15.96 -23.31 6.16
CA LEU A 116 -16.47 -22.35 7.15
C LEU A 116 -15.93 -22.61 8.57
N SER A 117 -15.08 -23.61 8.75
CA SER A 117 -14.54 -23.92 10.09
C SER A 117 -13.62 -22.83 10.60
N ALA A 118 -13.48 -22.73 11.92
CA ALA A 118 -12.54 -21.79 12.56
C ALA A 118 -11.09 -22.00 12.09
N LYS A 119 -10.73 -23.22 11.67
CA LYS A 119 -9.41 -23.53 11.09
C LYS A 119 -9.29 -22.95 9.67
N ASP A 120 -10.32 -23.13 8.84
CA ASP A 120 -10.32 -22.61 7.48
C ASP A 120 -10.29 -21.09 7.46
N MET A 121 -11.00 -20.43 8.39
CA MET A 121 -10.99 -18.97 8.54
C MET A 121 -9.63 -18.40 8.98
N LYS A 122 -8.74 -19.23 9.51
CA LYS A 122 -7.35 -18.86 9.83
C LYS A 122 -6.40 -19.12 8.66
N THR A 123 -6.85 -19.87 7.64
CA THR A 123 -6.02 -20.16 6.48
C THR A 123 -5.69 -18.85 5.77
N PRO A 124 -4.41 -18.55 5.56
CA PRO A 124 -4.02 -17.33 4.87
C PRO A 124 -4.53 -17.32 3.43
N THR A 125 -4.91 -16.14 2.97
CA THR A 125 -5.29 -15.94 1.56
C THR A 125 -4.12 -16.22 0.62
N PRO A 126 -4.36 -16.78 -0.58
CA PRO A 126 -3.31 -16.94 -1.58
C PRO A 126 -2.77 -15.57 -2.00
N TYR A 127 -1.50 -15.53 -2.41
CA TYR A 127 -0.83 -14.31 -2.83
C TYR A 127 -0.03 -14.56 -4.10
N GLN A 128 0.18 -13.50 -4.86
CA GLN A 128 1.09 -13.51 -6.00
C GLN A 128 2.46 -13.02 -5.56
N ARG A 129 3.50 -13.70 -6.01
CA ARG A 129 4.88 -13.25 -5.82
C ARG A 129 5.15 -12.11 -6.80
N MET A 130 5.53 -10.96 -6.25
CA MET A 130 5.98 -9.83 -7.05
C MET A 130 7.44 -10.03 -7.47
N ARG A 131 7.84 -9.44 -8.58
CA ARG A 131 9.23 -9.40 -9.04
C ARG A 131 9.61 -7.98 -9.43
N SER A 132 10.86 -7.62 -9.22
CA SER A 132 11.50 -6.47 -9.85
C SER A 132 12.17 -6.90 -11.13
N GLU A 133 12.31 -5.98 -12.08
CA GLU A 133 12.95 -6.25 -13.38
C GLU A 133 14.47 -6.03 -13.31
N TYR A 134 14.91 -5.06 -12.50
CA TYR A 134 16.31 -4.68 -12.34
C TYR A 134 16.60 -4.21 -10.90
N PRO A 135 17.90 -4.18 -10.53
CA PRO A 135 18.31 -3.60 -9.23
C PRO A 135 17.95 -2.12 -9.15
N ASN A 136 17.68 -1.64 -7.94
CA ASN A 136 17.29 -0.26 -7.68
C ASN A 136 15.90 0.15 -8.22
N GLN A 137 15.10 -0.78 -8.77
CA GLN A 137 13.73 -0.47 -9.19
C GLN A 137 12.79 -0.29 -7.99
N VAL A 138 12.85 -1.19 -7.03
CA VAL A 138 11.93 -1.19 -5.87
C VAL A 138 12.71 -1.35 -4.59
N HIS A 139 12.61 -0.36 -3.72
CA HIS A 139 13.11 -0.46 -2.36
C HIS A 139 11.96 -0.66 -1.38
N LEU A 140 12.21 -1.48 -0.35
CA LEU A 140 11.30 -1.67 0.77
C LEU A 140 12.00 -1.20 2.04
N THR A 141 11.29 -0.45 2.87
CA THR A 141 11.81 0.02 4.16
C THR A 141 10.78 -0.15 5.26
N ASP A 142 11.26 -0.45 6.45
CA ASP A 142 10.44 -0.60 7.64
C ASP A 142 11.25 -0.23 8.88
N PRO A 143 10.80 0.73 9.71
CA PRO A 143 11.41 1.00 11.00
C PRO A 143 10.97 -0.03 12.02
N SER A 144 11.85 -0.38 12.95
CA SER A 144 11.53 -1.25 14.08
C SER A 144 12.30 -0.85 15.34
N ASN A 145 11.81 -1.29 16.50
CA ASN A 145 12.55 -1.10 17.75
C ASN A 145 13.74 -2.05 17.80
N CYS A 146 14.92 -1.53 18.17
CA CYS A 146 16.05 -2.33 18.57
C CYS A 146 15.97 -2.59 20.07
N LEU A 147 16.38 -3.78 20.52
CA LEU A 147 16.47 -4.14 21.93
C LEU A 147 17.64 -3.43 22.64
N LEU A 148 18.52 -2.84 21.86
CA LEU A 148 19.66 -2.10 22.35
C LEU A 148 19.27 -0.67 22.75
N TYR A 149 19.80 -0.19 23.87
CA TYR A 149 19.77 1.23 24.23
C TYR A 149 21.03 1.65 24.99
N PHE A 150 21.31 2.93 25.02
CA PHE A 150 22.44 3.48 25.75
C PHE A 150 21.97 4.15 27.04
N SER A 151 22.68 3.89 28.16
CA SER A 151 22.34 4.53 29.44
C SER A 151 22.75 5.99 29.41
N PRO A 152 21.86 6.95 29.73
CA PRO A 152 22.19 8.35 29.83
C PRO A 152 23.36 8.56 30.85
N GLY A 153 24.33 9.39 30.47
CA GLY A 153 25.46 9.80 31.31
C GLY A 153 26.62 8.81 31.39
N SER A 154 26.40 7.50 31.22
CA SER A 154 27.51 6.52 31.26
C SER A 154 27.91 6.00 29.88
N GLY A 155 27.09 6.20 28.84
CA GLY A 155 27.30 5.65 27.50
C GLY A 155 27.29 4.11 27.45
N LYS A 156 26.99 3.42 28.54
CA LYS A 156 27.03 1.96 28.58
C LYS A 156 25.83 1.38 27.82
N GLN A 157 26.15 0.46 26.91
CA GLN A 157 25.16 -0.34 26.20
C GLN A 157 24.35 -1.19 27.19
N LYS A 158 23.04 -1.23 27.00
CA LYS A 158 22.13 -2.14 27.68
C LYS A 158 21.23 -2.83 26.65
N ILE A 159 20.89 -4.09 26.93
CA ILE A 159 19.94 -4.88 26.12
C ILE A 159 18.69 -5.08 26.97
N VAL A 160 17.53 -4.79 26.40
CA VAL A 160 16.22 -4.94 27.05
C VAL A 160 15.69 -6.32 26.73
N GLU A 161 15.21 -7.05 27.73
CA GLU A 161 14.53 -8.32 27.51
C GLU A 161 13.11 -8.10 26.96
N ASP A 162 12.63 -9.02 26.11
CA ASP A 162 11.35 -8.90 25.40
C ASP A 162 10.16 -8.61 26.29
N ASP A 163 10.12 -9.18 27.48
CA ASP A 163 9.02 -8.99 28.43
C ASP A 163 9.02 -7.59 29.08
N GLU A 164 10.15 -6.92 29.18
CA GLU A 164 10.24 -5.53 29.59
C GLU A 164 9.80 -4.56 28.51
N LEU A 165 10.05 -4.90 27.24
CA LEU A 165 9.68 -4.07 26.08
C LEU A 165 8.16 -3.98 25.91
N TYR A 166 7.45 -5.08 26.16
CA TYR A 166 5.98 -5.14 26.03
C TYR A 166 5.23 -4.67 27.28
N LYS A 167 5.82 -4.76 28.45
CA LYS A 167 5.19 -4.34 29.71
C LYS A 167 5.23 -2.83 29.94
N ASN A 168 6.20 -2.14 29.38
CA ASN A 168 6.42 -0.71 29.62
C ASN A 168 6.00 0.17 28.43
N LYS A 169 4.70 0.44 28.32
CA LYS A 169 4.24 1.61 27.54
C LYS A 169 4.81 2.93 28.07
N ASN A 170 5.30 2.95 29.31
CA ASN A 170 5.82 4.10 30.06
C ASN A 170 7.35 4.06 30.22
N PHE A 171 8.09 3.50 29.26
CA PHE A 171 9.56 3.51 29.26
C PHE A 171 10.17 4.94 29.23
N TYR A 172 9.29 5.93 29.10
CA TYR A 172 9.62 7.36 29.02
C TYR A 172 9.78 8.08 30.36
N GLU A 173 9.39 7.48 31.49
CA GLU A 173 9.46 8.12 32.81
C GLU A 173 10.89 8.41 33.33
N GLY A 174 11.90 8.11 32.54
CA GLY A 174 13.29 8.41 32.88
C GLY A 174 14.10 9.13 31.81
N GLY A 175 13.47 9.73 30.79
CA GLY A 175 14.19 10.48 29.73
C GLY A 175 15.04 9.59 28.82
N LYS A 176 14.78 8.27 28.77
CA LYS A 176 15.55 7.32 27.94
C LYS A 176 15.01 7.30 26.53
N LEU A 177 15.87 7.62 25.54
CA LEU A 177 15.53 7.46 24.13
C LEU A 177 15.67 5.99 23.74
N LYS A 178 14.72 5.51 22.90
CA LYS A 178 14.81 4.20 22.29
C LYS A 178 15.78 4.24 21.11
N CYS A 179 16.46 3.13 20.89
CA CYS A 179 17.20 2.93 19.66
C CYS A 179 16.27 2.34 18.61
N LEU A 180 15.98 3.09 17.55
CA LEU A 180 15.17 2.66 16.43
C LEU A 180 16.06 2.16 15.31
N ARG A 181 15.78 0.98 14.80
CA ARG A 181 16.43 0.36 13.66
C ARG A 181 15.64 0.66 12.40
N TYR A 182 16.28 1.28 11.41
CA TYR A 182 15.73 1.48 10.08
C TYR A 182 16.45 0.53 9.12
N VAL A 183 15.67 -0.28 8.40
CA VAL A 183 16.19 -1.19 7.39
C VAL A 183 15.59 -0.87 6.04
N LEU A 184 16.45 -0.84 5.03
CA LEU A 184 16.05 -0.76 3.64
C LEU A 184 16.64 -1.94 2.88
N THR A 185 15.85 -2.52 1.97
CA THR A 185 16.30 -3.59 1.09
C THR A 185 15.88 -3.33 -0.35
N ASP A 186 16.80 -3.54 -1.29
CA ASP A 186 16.47 -3.59 -2.71
C ASP A 186 15.76 -4.91 -3.04
N HIS A 187 14.61 -4.83 -3.70
CA HIS A 187 13.78 -5.99 -3.97
C HIS A 187 14.44 -6.98 -4.93
N TYR A 188 15.21 -6.50 -5.90
CA TYR A 188 15.89 -7.36 -6.90
C TYR A 188 17.05 -8.11 -6.29
N SER A 189 17.99 -7.42 -5.68
CA SER A 189 19.25 -7.97 -5.16
C SER A 189 19.14 -8.49 -3.73
N SER A 190 18.12 -8.05 -2.97
CA SER A 190 17.98 -8.23 -1.53
C SER A 190 19.16 -7.64 -0.74
N THR A 191 19.85 -6.64 -1.29
CA THR A 191 20.86 -5.86 -0.58
C THR A 191 20.24 -5.19 0.64
N ILE A 192 20.93 -5.23 1.75
CA ILE A 192 20.47 -4.69 3.04
C ILE A 192 21.27 -3.44 3.37
N CYS A 193 20.56 -2.38 3.75
CA CYS A 193 21.09 -1.17 4.37
C CYS A 193 20.41 -0.98 5.72
N VAL A 194 21.18 -0.74 6.79
CA VAL A 194 20.65 -0.51 8.13
C VAL A 194 21.31 0.70 8.77
N ARG A 195 20.51 1.46 9.53
CA ARG A 195 20.99 2.57 10.37
C ARG A 195 20.11 2.73 11.60
N TYR A 196 20.70 3.20 12.67
CA TYR A 196 20.08 3.35 13.98
C TYR A 196 19.93 4.82 14.35
N TYR A 197 18.83 5.14 15.03
CA TYR A 197 18.53 6.49 15.52
C TYR A 197 18.00 6.40 16.95
N GLU A 198 18.44 7.33 17.80
CA GLU A 198 17.84 7.53 19.11
C GLU A 198 16.65 8.46 18.99
N ALA A 199 15.47 8.00 19.35
CA ALA A 199 14.24 8.79 19.31
C ALA A 199 13.19 8.27 20.28
N ALA A 200 12.26 9.13 20.64
CA ALA A 200 11.08 8.77 21.43
C ALA A 200 10.13 7.83 20.66
N GLY A 201 10.15 7.88 19.35
CA GLY A 201 9.36 7.10 18.42
C GLY A 201 9.74 7.40 16.97
N GLU A 202 9.05 6.78 16.05
CA GLU A 202 9.24 7.02 14.64
C GLU A 202 8.90 8.47 14.28
N THR A 203 9.82 9.15 13.61
CA THR A 203 9.64 10.52 13.13
C THR A 203 9.86 10.61 11.63
N ALA A 204 9.20 11.57 10.99
CA ALA A 204 9.43 11.87 9.58
C ALA A 204 10.89 12.24 9.31
N LEU A 205 11.52 12.96 10.25
CA LEU A 205 12.91 13.38 10.14
C LEU A 205 13.85 12.17 10.12
N ASN A 206 13.70 11.21 11.03
CA ASN A 206 14.54 10.01 11.05
C ASN A 206 14.37 9.17 9.78
N MET A 207 13.14 9.01 9.30
CA MET A 207 12.89 8.31 8.04
C MET A 207 13.59 9.03 6.88
N TYR A 208 13.49 10.35 6.83
CA TYR A 208 14.10 11.12 5.79
C TYR A 208 15.65 11.07 5.83
N GLU A 209 16.24 11.27 7.00
CA GLU A 209 17.69 11.14 7.19
C GLU A 209 18.19 9.73 6.85
N PHE A 210 17.38 8.71 7.18
CA PHE A 210 17.68 7.33 6.78
C PHE A 210 17.65 7.13 5.27
N LEU A 211 16.64 7.65 4.59
CA LEU A 211 16.54 7.55 3.12
C LEU A 211 17.70 8.29 2.44
N LEU A 212 18.06 9.47 2.92
CA LEU A 212 19.23 10.21 2.42
C LEU A 212 20.53 9.41 2.61
N TYR A 213 20.68 8.77 3.77
CA TYR A 213 21.82 7.89 4.01
C TYR A 213 21.80 6.66 3.09
N ALA A 214 20.67 5.98 2.99
CA ALA A 214 20.56 4.75 2.21
C ALA A 214 20.82 4.97 0.71
N TRP A 215 20.34 6.09 0.17
CA TRP A 215 20.46 6.42 -1.25
C TRP A 215 21.71 7.23 -1.61
N GLY A 216 22.35 7.89 -0.64
CA GLY A 216 23.60 8.60 -0.85
C GLY A 216 24.79 7.66 -1.03
N MET A 217 25.82 8.14 -1.71
CA MET A 217 27.13 7.47 -1.72
C MET A 217 27.70 7.46 -0.30
N LYS A 218 28.41 6.39 0.05
CA LYS A 218 29.14 6.24 1.33
C LYS A 218 30.61 6.49 1.09
N ASP A 219 31.31 6.87 2.14
CA ASP A 219 32.75 7.09 2.10
C ASP A 219 33.54 5.79 1.92
N ASP A 220 32.98 4.66 2.37
CA ASP A 220 33.56 3.33 2.15
C ASP A 220 33.37 2.90 0.69
N PRO A 221 34.44 2.80 -0.12
CA PRO A 221 34.35 2.42 -1.53
C PRO A 221 33.83 0.98 -1.74
N LEU A 222 33.84 0.15 -0.70
CA LEU A 222 33.27 -1.20 -0.74
C LEU A 222 31.75 -1.19 -0.52
N TYR A 223 31.20 -0.10 0.00
CA TYR A 223 29.76 0.05 0.18
C TYR A 223 29.10 0.66 -1.05
N VAL A 224 28.98 -0.12 -2.11
CA VAL A 224 28.56 0.36 -3.44
C VAL A 224 27.04 0.56 -3.56
N PHE A 225 26.23 0.15 -2.56
CA PHE A 225 24.80 0.32 -2.62
C PHE A 225 24.39 1.77 -2.40
N HIS A 226 23.83 2.42 -3.40
CA HIS A 226 23.35 3.80 -3.41
C HIS A 226 22.32 4.02 -4.53
N GLY A 227 21.79 5.23 -4.64
CA GLY A 227 20.89 5.64 -5.72
C GLY A 227 19.39 5.56 -5.36
N LEU A 228 18.61 6.38 -6.06
CA LEU A 228 17.19 6.51 -5.89
C LEU A 228 16.44 5.38 -6.60
N PRO A 229 15.47 4.72 -5.93
CA PRO A 229 14.62 3.73 -6.59
C PRO A 229 13.55 4.41 -7.46
N ASP A 230 12.91 3.64 -8.34
CA ASP A 230 11.67 4.09 -8.98
C ASP A 230 10.49 4.06 -8.01
N ILE A 231 10.47 3.06 -7.13
CA ILE A 231 9.37 2.81 -6.21
C ILE A 231 9.93 2.58 -4.80
N LEU A 232 9.38 3.31 -3.82
CA LEU A 232 9.58 3.03 -2.40
C LEU A 232 8.31 2.46 -1.79
N VAL A 233 8.42 1.29 -1.18
CA VAL A 233 7.36 0.64 -0.40
C VAL A 233 7.68 0.77 1.07
N TRP A 234 6.78 1.40 1.85
CA TRP A 234 6.95 1.52 3.31
C TRP A 234 5.60 1.50 4.03
N ASP A 235 5.62 1.33 5.35
CA ASP A 235 4.42 1.49 6.17
C ASP A 235 4.17 2.98 6.43
N CYS A 236 3.01 3.46 6.05
CA CYS A 236 2.60 4.80 6.36
C CYS A 236 2.29 4.87 7.87
N GLY A 237 3.21 5.43 8.64
CA GLY A 237 2.97 5.83 10.03
C GLY A 237 1.85 6.87 10.14
N SER A 238 1.90 7.77 11.11
CA SER A 238 0.87 8.82 11.26
C SER A 238 0.70 9.65 9.96
N GLY A 239 -0.54 10.05 9.63
CA GLY A 239 -0.88 10.69 8.35
C GLY A 239 -0.09 11.95 8.00
N ASN A 240 0.50 12.65 9.00
CA ASN A 240 1.34 13.82 8.77
C ASN A 240 2.75 13.44 8.29
N ILE A 241 3.33 12.38 8.86
CA ILE A 241 4.62 11.82 8.43
C ILE A 241 4.51 11.33 6.97
N ALA A 242 3.42 10.64 6.65
CA ALA A 242 3.18 10.15 5.30
C ALA A 242 3.13 11.27 4.26
N ARG A 243 2.45 12.37 4.54
CA ARG A 243 2.29 13.49 3.58
C ARG A 243 3.62 14.18 3.25
N SER A 244 4.42 14.54 4.25
CA SER A 244 5.71 15.22 4.02
C SER A 244 6.69 14.31 3.29
N THR A 245 6.74 13.02 3.64
CA THR A 245 7.58 12.03 2.96
C THR A 245 7.15 11.83 1.51
N ILE A 246 5.84 11.68 1.23
CA ILE A 246 5.34 11.55 -0.15
C ILE A 246 5.73 12.75 -1.00
N LYS A 247 5.66 13.97 -0.44
CA LYS A 247 6.04 15.18 -1.14
C LYS A 247 7.54 15.20 -1.49
N ALA A 248 8.39 14.87 -0.53
CA ALA A 248 9.83 14.76 -0.76
C ALA A 248 10.17 13.69 -1.80
N LEU A 249 9.54 12.52 -1.72
CA LEU A 249 9.72 11.44 -2.69
C LEU A 249 9.29 11.85 -4.10
N SER A 250 8.20 12.58 -4.22
CA SER A 250 7.73 13.11 -5.51
C SER A 250 8.75 14.06 -6.15
N ALA A 251 9.37 14.94 -5.35
CA ALA A 251 10.44 15.83 -5.83
C ALA A 251 11.70 15.05 -6.28
N LEU A 252 11.92 13.87 -5.71
CA LEU A 252 12.99 12.95 -6.08
C LEU A 252 12.57 11.98 -7.19
N ARG A 253 11.38 12.13 -7.77
CA ARG A 253 10.78 11.20 -8.76
C ARG A 253 10.73 9.74 -8.28
N VAL A 254 10.62 9.55 -6.99
CA VAL A 254 10.40 8.24 -6.38
C VAL A 254 8.91 8.04 -6.14
N LYS A 255 8.33 7.04 -6.77
CA LYS A 255 6.91 6.70 -6.57
C LYS A 255 6.73 6.12 -5.18
N ALA A 256 6.02 6.85 -4.36
CA ALA A 256 5.61 6.38 -3.05
C ALA A 256 4.47 5.37 -3.18
N THR A 257 4.67 4.16 -2.71
CA THR A 257 3.59 3.16 -2.67
C THR A 257 3.34 2.80 -1.22
N PRO A 258 2.35 3.43 -0.58
CA PRO A 258 1.97 3.05 0.77
C PRO A 258 1.44 1.62 0.76
N HIS A 259 1.80 0.88 1.79
CA HIS A 259 1.31 -0.48 1.95
C HIS A 259 -0.21 -0.46 2.12
N LEU A 260 -0.94 -1.16 1.27
CA LEU A 260 -2.39 -1.30 1.42
C LEU A 260 -2.70 -2.08 2.70
N PRO A 261 -3.54 -1.54 3.60
CA PRO A 261 -3.99 -2.27 4.78
C PRO A 261 -4.59 -3.61 4.37
N GLY A 262 -4.15 -4.68 5.02
CA GLY A 262 -4.67 -6.03 4.76
C GLY A 262 -3.86 -6.89 3.78
N ASN A 263 -2.75 -6.40 3.20
CA ASN A 263 -1.82 -7.24 2.44
C ASN A 263 -0.45 -7.36 3.16
N PRO A 264 -0.37 -8.11 4.27
CA PRO A 264 0.85 -8.18 5.11
C PRO A 264 2.05 -8.80 4.38
N ARG A 265 1.85 -9.47 3.24
CA ARG A 265 2.90 -10.21 2.55
C ARG A 265 3.72 -9.39 1.56
N GLY A 266 3.31 -8.17 1.24
CA GLY A 266 4.09 -7.24 0.44
C GLY A 266 5.40 -6.81 1.13
N LYS A 267 5.50 -6.95 2.45
CA LYS A 267 6.67 -6.61 3.28
C LYS A 267 7.59 -7.79 3.63
N GLY A 268 7.25 -9.02 3.25
CA GLY A 268 7.99 -10.21 3.69
C GLY A 268 9.51 -10.15 3.46
N GLN A 269 9.98 -9.38 2.48
CA GLN A 269 11.40 -9.21 2.25
C GLN A 269 12.05 -8.28 3.29
N VAL A 270 11.46 -7.14 3.62
CA VAL A 270 12.03 -6.24 4.63
C VAL A 270 11.88 -6.81 6.03
N GLU A 271 10.78 -7.53 6.32
CA GLU A 271 10.62 -8.28 7.57
C GLU A 271 11.72 -9.34 7.74
N ASN A 272 12.04 -10.07 6.68
CA ASN A 272 13.17 -11.02 6.67
C ASN A 272 14.51 -10.30 6.84
N ALA A 273 14.69 -9.12 6.22
CA ALA A 273 15.91 -8.32 6.39
C ALA A 273 16.04 -7.83 7.83
N GLN A 274 14.95 -7.41 8.48
CA GLN A 274 14.91 -7.09 9.91
C GLN A 274 15.39 -8.26 10.77
N ASN A 275 14.84 -9.46 10.54
CA ASN A 275 15.24 -10.67 11.25
C ASN A 275 16.73 -11.03 11.02
N ILE A 276 17.25 -10.84 9.81
CA ILE A 276 18.66 -11.04 9.50
C ILE A 276 19.54 -10.07 10.29
N VAL A 277 19.18 -8.79 10.33
CA VAL A 277 19.92 -7.78 11.10
C VAL A 277 19.90 -8.14 12.58
N GLU A 278 18.76 -8.49 13.15
CA GLU A 278 18.61 -8.85 14.55
C GLU A 278 19.42 -10.09 14.91
N THR A 279 19.32 -11.16 14.13
CA THR A 279 19.95 -12.44 14.46
C THR A 279 21.43 -12.50 14.09
N GLN A 280 21.89 -11.76 13.05
CA GLN A 280 23.27 -11.88 12.57
C GLN A 280 24.16 -10.68 12.86
N PHE A 281 23.58 -9.51 13.15
CA PHE A 281 24.33 -8.34 13.56
C PHE A 281 24.09 -8.01 15.04
N GLU A 282 22.85 -7.72 15.43
CA GLU A 282 22.57 -7.26 16.80
C GLU A 282 22.89 -8.31 17.86
N SER A 283 22.72 -9.59 17.54
CA SER A 283 23.12 -10.68 18.45
C SER A 283 24.59 -10.66 18.85
N ARG A 284 25.49 -10.13 17.97
CA ARG A 284 26.91 -9.98 18.25
C ARG A 284 27.21 -8.91 19.30
N LEU A 285 26.37 -7.88 19.38
CA LEU A 285 26.57 -6.75 20.28
C LEU A 285 26.54 -7.14 21.76
N ARG A 286 26.08 -8.37 22.09
CA ARG A 286 26.23 -8.95 23.44
C ARG A 286 27.67 -9.28 23.76
N PHE A 287 28.50 -9.61 22.78
CA PHE A 287 29.87 -10.04 22.92
C PHE A 287 30.87 -9.00 22.41
N GLU A 288 30.43 -8.16 21.50
CA GLU A 288 31.18 -7.07 20.86
C GLU A 288 30.45 -5.74 21.16
N PRO A 289 30.46 -5.25 22.40
CA PRO A 289 29.69 -4.08 22.81
C PRO A 289 30.17 -2.80 22.12
N VAL A 290 29.24 -1.92 21.83
CA VAL A 290 29.49 -0.56 21.31
C VAL A 290 29.12 0.47 22.38
N HIS A 291 29.72 1.66 22.34
CA HIS A 291 29.60 2.64 23.42
C HIS A 291 28.85 3.92 22.99
N SER A 292 28.56 4.05 21.71
CA SER A 292 27.78 5.18 21.17
C SER A 292 26.92 4.78 19.99
N LEU A 293 25.96 5.63 19.66
CA LEU A 293 25.15 5.47 18.44
C LEU A 293 26.01 5.54 17.18
N GLU A 294 27.07 6.35 17.21
CA GLU A 294 28.01 6.46 16.09
C GLU A 294 28.79 5.15 15.89
N GLU A 295 29.35 4.59 16.95
CA GLU A 295 30.02 3.28 16.90
C GLU A 295 29.09 2.18 16.41
N LEU A 296 27.84 2.18 16.86
CA LEU A 296 26.79 1.24 16.40
C LEU A 296 26.56 1.38 14.89
N ASN A 297 26.40 2.61 14.41
CA ASN A 297 26.17 2.87 12.99
C ASN A 297 27.39 2.51 12.14
N ASN A 298 28.60 2.79 12.60
CA ASN A 298 29.84 2.40 11.92
C ASN A 298 30.02 0.87 11.89
N ALA A 299 29.66 0.18 12.96
CA ALA A 299 29.67 -1.28 13.00
C ALA A 299 28.60 -1.89 12.05
N ALA A 300 27.41 -1.30 12.00
CA ALA A 300 26.34 -1.70 11.10
C ALA A 300 26.71 -1.53 9.64
N GLU A 301 27.37 -0.42 9.29
CA GLU A 301 27.85 -0.14 7.92
C GLU A 301 28.88 -1.19 7.48
N ARG A 302 29.91 -1.45 8.30
CA ARG A 302 30.89 -2.50 8.03
C ARG A 302 30.24 -3.89 7.90
N TRP A 303 29.27 -4.19 8.77
CA TRP A 303 28.55 -5.45 8.70
C TRP A 303 27.72 -5.56 7.41
N CYS A 304 26.99 -4.50 7.01
CA CYS A 304 26.23 -4.45 5.76
C CYS A 304 27.13 -4.70 4.54
N THR A 305 28.30 -4.04 4.49
CA THR A 305 29.30 -4.23 3.42
C THR A 305 29.70 -5.70 3.32
N ALA A 306 30.14 -6.29 4.44
CA ALA A 306 30.58 -7.69 4.48
C ALA A 306 29.45 -8.68 4.19
N TYR A 307 28.26 -8.45 4.73
CA TYR A 307 27.08 -9.32 4.57
C TYR A 307 26.62 -9.35 3.10
N ASN A 308 26.47 -8.18 2.49
CA ASN A 308 26.01 -8.05 1.10
C ASN A 308 27.02 -8.65 0.11
N ALA A 309 28.31 -8.52 0.38
CA ALA A 309 29.40 -9.05 -0.44
C ALA A 309 29.70 -10.54 -0.22
N ASN A 310 29.08 -11.18 0.79
CA ASN A 310 29.42 -12.54 1.24
C ASN A 310 30.88 -12.66 1.74
N MET A 311 31.32 -11.69 2.52
CA MET A 311 32.67 -11.60 3.03
C MET A 311 32.81 -11.92 4.54
N ILE A 312 31.70 -12.29 5.20
CA ILE A 312 31.76 -12.67 6.63
C ILE A 312 32.43 -14.04 6.75
N PRO A 313 33.54 -14.16 7.50
CA PRO A 313 34.26 -15.42 7.63
C PRO A 313 33.38 -16.56 8.14
N LYS A 314 33.48 -17.73 7.49
CA LYS A 314 32.75 -18.96 7.84
C LYS A 314 31.21 -18.86 7.78
N GLN A 315 30.67 -17.82 7.18
CA GLN A 315 29.22 -17.67 6.95
C GLN A 315 28.94 -17.55 5.45
N ASP A 316 27.99 -18.35 4.96
CA ASP A 316 27.46 -18.17 3.60
C ASP A 316 26.25 -17.25 3.66
N THR A 317 26.43 -16.00 3.22
CA THR A 317 25.39 -14.96 3.19
C THR A 317 24.76 -14.79 1.83
N ARG A 318 25.08 -15.67 0.86
CA ARG A 318 24.54 -15.61 -0.50
C ARG A 318 23.01 -15.81 -0.51
N LEU A 319 22.38 -15.17 -1.47
CA LEU A 319 20.96 -15.38 -1.76
C LEU A 319 20.83 -16.52 -2.76
N THR A 320 20.07 -17.55 -2.39
CA THR A 320 19.78 -18.67 -3.29
C THR A 320 18.38 -18.55 -3.86
N ARG A 321 18.28 -18.51 -5.20
CA ARG A 321 17.01 -18.51 -5.95
C ARG A 321 17.07 -19.60 -7.02
N ASN A 322 16.15 -20.55 -7.00
CA ASN A 322 16.09 -21.67 -7.96
C ASN A 322 17.43 -22.41 -8.11
N GLY A 323 18.11 -22.71 -6.99
CA GLY A 323 19.40 -23.40 -6.99
C GLY A 323 20.61 -22.55 -7.36
N ILE A 324 20.43 -21.29 -7.72
CA ILE A 324 21.52 -20.37 -8.05
C ILE A 324 21.82 -19.49 -6.84
N SER A 325 23.05 -19.59 -6.32
CA SER A 325 23.53 -18.81 -5.18
C SER A 325 24.44 -17.67 -5.66
N LYS A 326 24.06 -16.42 -5.32
CA LYS A 326 24.86 -15.21 -5.64
C LYS A 326 24.90 -14.28 -4.43
N SER A 327 26.00 -13.54 -4.24
CA SER A 327 25.99 -12.48 -3.25
C SER A 327 25.01 -11.38 -3.66
N ARG A 328 24.49 -10.68 -2.67
CA ARG A 328 23.57 -9.55 -2.88
C ARG A 328 24.25 -8.46 -3.70
N LEU A 329 25.51 -8.19 -3.39
CA LEU A 329 26.33 -7.25 -4.12
C LEU A 329 26.46 -7.61 -5.62
N MET A 330 26.77 -8.88 -5.96
CA MET A 330 26.80 -9.32 -7.37
C MET A 330 25.46 -9.17 -8.09
N LEU A 331 24.36 -9.29 -7.37
CA LEU A 331 23.04 -9.07 -7.94
C LEU A 331 22.76 -7.59 -8.15
N TRP A 332 23.18 -6.74 -7.21
CA TRP A 332 23.00 -5.30 -7.29
C TRP A 332 23.87 -4.67 -8.40
N GLN A 333 25.09 -5.13 -8.56
CA GLN A 333 26.02 -4.68 -9.62
C GLN A 333 25.56 -4.98 -11.05
N LYS A 334 24.41 -5.63 -11.23
CA LYS A 334 23.76 -5.75 -12.55
C LYS A 334 23.01 -4.51 -12.98
N ILE A 335 22.95 -3.49 -12.14
CA ILE A 335 22.33 -2.21 -12.47
C ILE A 335 23.04 -1.60 -13.69
N GLN A 336 22.25 -1.03 -14.61
CA GLN A 336 22.76 -0.29 -15.75
C GLN A 336 22.87 1.20 -15.40
N PRO A 337 23.76 1.97 -16.05
CA PRO A 337 23.92 3.39 -15.76
C PRO A 337 22.61 4.20 -15.81
N GLU A 338 21.74 3.88 -16.76
CA GLU A 338 20.44 4.55 -16.96
C GLU A 338 19.42 4.26 -15.85
N GLN A 339 19.66 3.19 -15.09
CA GLN A 339 18.83 2.77 -13.97
C GLN A 339 19.30 3.36 -12.64
N LEU A 340 20.57 3.81 -12.59
CA LEU A 340 21.14 4.41 -11.39
C LEU A 340 20.86 5.92 -11.38
N LYS A 341 19.85 6.31 -10.61
CA LYS A 341 19.53 7.71 -10.36
C LYS A 341 20.29 8.18 -9.13
N GLU A 342 21.17 9.13 -9.31
CA GLU A 342 21.94 9.67 -8.20
C GLU A 342 21.09 10.55 -7.29
N LEU A 343 21.34 10.48 -5.98
CA LEU A 343 20.75 11.38 -5.02
C LEU A 343 21.38 12.79 -5.20
N PRO A 344 20.56 13.85 -5.34
CA PRO A 344 21.08 15.22 -5.32
C PRO A 344 21.82 15.55 -4.02
N ASP A 345 22.56 16.67 -4.02
CA ASP A 345 23.27 17.16 -2.84
C ASP A 345 22.38 17.15 -1.59
N ARG A 346 22.94 16.68 -0.48
CA ARG A 346 22.23 16.50 0.79
C ARG A 346 21.59 17.79 1.31
N GLU A 347 22.24 18.93 1.12
CA GLU A 347 21.67 20.22 1.54
C GLU A 347 20.44 20.58 0.71
N ILE A 348 20.48 20.32 -0.59
CA ILE A 348 19.35 20.52 -1.48
C ILE A 348 18.18 19.60 -1.09
N CYS A 349 18.49 18.34 -0.81
CA CYS A 349 17.47 17.38 -0.35
C CYS A 349 16.82 17.81 0.96
N ARG A 350 17.58 18.35 1.92
CA ARG A 350 17.05 18.88 3.18
C ARG A 350 16.06 20.02 2.99
N GLN A 351 16.32 20.91 2.04
CA GLN A 351 15.40 22.02 1.77
C GLN A 351 14.03 21.56 1.28
N ILE A 352 13.96 20.46 0.54
CA ILE A 352 12.66 19.92 0.10
C ILE A 352 11.85 19.39 1.26
N PHE A 353 12.50 18.80 2.22
CA PHE A 353 11.80 18.23 3.37
C PHE A 353 11.18 19.29 4.27
N THR A 354 11.84 20.45 4.38
CA THR A 354 11.38 21.56 5.23
C THR A 354 10.39 22.48 4.52
N ASP A 355 10.62 22.81 3.22
CA ASP A 355 9.90 23.86 2.49
C ASP A 355 9.16 23.34 1.23
N GLY A 356 9.04 22.08 1.04
CA GLY A 356 8.77 21.32 -0.18
C GLY A 356 7.68 21.81 -1.14
N ILE A 357 6.60 22.44 -0.68
CA ILE A 357 5.55 22.97 -1.56
C ILE A 357 5.33 24.43 -1.28
N GLN A 358 5.41 25.23 -2.34
CA GLN A 358 5.14 26.65 -2.26
C GLN A 358 3.89 26.99 -3.07
N GLU A 359 2.97 27.74 -2.46
CA GLU A 359 1.85 28.32 -3.18
C GLU A 359 2.35 29.45 -4.07
N ARG A 360 1.91 29.45 -5.34
CA ARG A 360 2.16 30.51 -6.32
C ARG A 360 0.84 30.92 -6.96
N LYS A 361 0.78 32.16 -7.37
CA LYS A 361 -0.36 32.73 -8.08
C LYS A 361 0.00 32.90 -9.56
N VAL A 362 -0.85 32.41 -10.45
CA VAL A 362 -0.66 32.48 -11.90
C VAL A 362 -0.76 33.95 -12.35
N SER A 363 0.25 34.41 -13.09
CA SER A 363 0.32 35.75 -13.63
C SER A 363 -0.57 35.96 -14.87
N GLY A 364 -0.64 37.21 -15.38
CA GLY A 364 -1.47 37.56 -16.49
C GLY A 364 -1.12 36.90 -17.83
N ASP A 365 0.11 36.47 -17.97
CA ASP A 365 0.65 35.72 -19.11
C ASP A 365 0.70 34.20 -18.88
N LEU A 366 -0.11 33.70 -17.93
CA LEU A 366 -0.20 32.29 -17.55
C LEU A 366 1.16 31.68 -17.15
N ALA A 367 1.97 32.44 -16.42
CA ALA A 367 3.27 32.00 -15.94
C ALA A 367 3.40 32.16 -14.41
N ILE A 368 4.40 31.52 -13.84
CA ILE A 368 4.78 31.67 -12.43
C ILE A 368 6.28 31.87 -12.30
N ASN A 369 6.70 32.58 -11.25
CA ASN A 369 8.10 32.66 -10.85
C ASN A 369 8.37 31.74 -9.66
N PHE A 370 9.47 30.98 -9.73
CA PHE A 370 9.86 30.07 -8.68
C PHE A 370 11.39 30.07 -8.51
N ILE A 371 11.86 30.11 -7.25
CA ILE A 371 13.30 29.99 -6.94
C ILE A 371 13.62 28.50 -6.86
N HIS A 372 14.29 27.99 -7.88
CA HIS A 372 14.67 26.59 -7.91
C HIS A 372 15.89 26.32 -7.03
N PRO A 373 15.86 25.35 -6.07
CA PRO A 373 16.94 25.10 -5.11
C PRO A 373 18.30 24.82 -5.75
N LYS A 374 18.34 24.08 -6.86
CA LYS A 374 19.60 23.79 -7.60
C LYS A 374 20.26 25.04 -8.19
N ILE A 375 19.47 25.96 -8.71
CA ILE A 375 19.98 27.13 -9.43
C ILE A 375 20.12 28.32 -8.47
N LYS A 376 19.41 28.30 -7.33
CA LYS A 376 19.39 29.37 -6.31
C LYS A 376 19.01 30.75 -6.88
N ARG A 377 18.28 30.79 -8.00
CA ARG A 377 17.74 31.99 -8.62
C ARG A 377 16.29 31.81 -9.04
N SER A 378 15.57 32.91 -9.19
CA SER A 378 14.21 32.92 -9.69
C SER A 378 14.19 32.60 -11.17
N LEU A 379 13.44 31.58 -11.54
CA LEU A 379 13.15 31.19 -12.93
C LEU A 379 11.68 31.39 -13.20
N ARG A 380 11.33 31.62 -14.47
CA ARG A 380 9.96 31.78 -14.93
C ARG A 380 9.51 30.49 -15.64
N TYR A 381 8.28 30.07 -15.39
CA TYR A 381 7.69 28.83 -15.92
C TYR A 381 6.37 29.15 -16.57
N SER A 382 6.19 28.71 -17.83
CA SER A 382 4.91 28.84 -18.55
C SER A 382 3.94 27.75 -18.09
N LEU A 383 2.69 28.15 -17.88
CA LEU A 383 1.57 27.25 -17.59
C LEU A 383 0.48 27.33 -18.67
N SER A 384 0.79 27.96 -19.80
CA SER A 384 -0.18 28.21 -20.89
C SER A 384 -0.77 26.94 -21.48
N ASP A 385 0.00 25.87 -21.50
CA ASP A 385 -0.40 24.59 -22.07
C ASP A 385 -1.15 23.68 -21.06
N LEU A 386 -1.23 24.10 -19.80
CA LEU A 386 -1.91 23.32 -18.78
C LEU A 386 -3.43 23.49 -18.88
N PRO A 387 -4.19 22.37 -18.90
CA PRO A 387 -5.63 22.41 -19.08
C PRO A 387 -6.31 23.17 -17.93
N GLY A 388 -7.18 24.12 -18.31
CA GLY A 388 -8.04 24.83 -17.37
C GLY A 388 -7.35 25.81 -16.42
N ILE A 389 -6.08 26.11 -16.61
CA ILE A 389 -5.35 27.13 -15.85
C ILE A 389 -5.96 28.53 -16.11
N MET A 390 -6.04 29.33 -15.04
CA MET A 390 -6.61 30.68 -15.10
C MET A 390 -5.70 31.70 -14.43
N ILE A 391 -5.76 32.94 -14.94
CA ILE A 391 -5.09 34.08 -14.31
C ILE A 391 -5.55 34.23 -12.84
N GLY A 392 -4.61 34.41 -11.95
CA GLY A 392 -4.89 34.59 -10.53
C GLY A 392 -5.19 33.31 -9.76
N GLN A 393 -5.23 32.13 -10.43
CA GLN A 393 -5.38 30.85 -9.77
C GLN A 393 -4.19 30.54 -8.87
N LYS A 394 -4.45 29.91 -7.73
CA LYS A 394 -3.43 29.40 -6.83
C LYS A 394 -3.01 28.01 -7.27
N VAL A 395 -1.73 27.82 -7.44
CA VAL A 395 -1.10 26.55 -7.79
C VAL A 395 -0.04 26.20 -6.74
N PHE A 396 0.18 24.92 -6.53
CA PHE A 396 1.18 24.42 -5.59
C PHE A 396 2.37 23.88 -6.37
N VAL A 397 3.53 24.50 -6.15
CA VAL A 397 4.75 24.26 -6.91
C VAL A 397 5.76 23.51 -6.07
N GLN A 398 6.37 22.51 -6.66
CA GLN A 398 7.38 21.65 -6.04
C GLN A 398 8.57 21.50 -7.01
N PRO A 399 9.83 21.72 -6.56
CA PRO A 399 10.99 21.52 -7.43
C PRO A 399 11.24 20.04 -7.70
N ILE A 400 11.67 19.70 -8.91
CA ILE A 400 12.19 18.38 -9.26
C ILE A 400 13.71 18.44 -9.21
N LEU A 401 14.34 17.60 -8.39
CA LEU A 401 15.77 17.76 -8.09
C LEU A 401 16.68 16.75 -8.81
N VAL A 402 16.13 15.68 -9.31
CA VAL A 402 16.90 14.57 -9.91
C VAL A 402 17.35 14.90 -11.33
N ASP A 403 16.67 15.83 -12.01
CA ASP A 403 16.99 16.19 -13.38
C ASP A 403 18.12 17.19 -13.49
N THR A 404 18.80 17.19 -14.64
CA THR A 404 19.80 18.20 -15.01
C THR A 404 19.14 19.56 -15.17
N GLU A 405 17.94 19.60 -15.74
CA GLU A 405 17.13 20.81 -15.93
C GLU A 405 16.38 21.20 -14.64
N PRO A 406 16.20 22.50 -14.39
CA PRO A 406 15.48 22.99 -13.20
C PRO A 406 13.95 22.88 -13.35
N LEU A 407 13.46 21.67 -13.48
CA LEU A 407 12.04 21.36 -13.64
C LEU A 407 11.25 21.60 -12.35
N ILE A 408 9.97 21.93 -12.50
CA ILE A 408 9.02 22.00 -11.40
C ILE A 408 7.80 21.12 -11.67
N LEU A 409 7.21 20.59 -10.60
CA LEU A 409 5.91 19.96 -10.62
C LEU A 409 4.87 20.98 -10.15
N VAL A 410 3.84 21.21 -10.97
CA VAL A 410 2.75 22.13 -10.69
C VAL A 410 1.49 21.34 -10.40
N ASN A 411 0.96 21.48 -9.20
CA ASN A 411 -0.25 20.81 -8.74
C ASN A 411 -1.37 21.84 -8.55
N TYR A 412 -2.55 21.56 -9.07
CA TYR A 412 -3.72 22.42 -8.94
C TYR A 412 -5.04 21.60 -9.04
N ASN A 413 -6.13 22.23 -8.62
CA ASN A 413 -7.46 21.61 -8.64
C ASN A 413 -8.41 22.41 -9.53
N ILE A 414 -9.23 21.69 -10.31
CA ILE A 414 -10.34 22.25 -11.08
C ILE A 414 -11.57 21.40 -10.78
N ASN A 415 -12.63 22.01 -10.31
CA ASN A 415 -13.93 21.36 -10.05
C ASN A 415 -13.84 20.08 -9.19
N GLY A 416 -12.86 20.01 -8.28
CA GLY A 416 -12.63 18.86 -7.40
C GLY A 416 -11.68 17.80 -7.97
N GLU A 417 -11.25 17.91 -9.20
CA GLU A 417 -10.21 17.06 -9.79
C GLU A 417 -8.83 17.66 -9.60
N SER A 418 -7.86 16.82 -9.22
CA SER A 418 -6.47 17.20 -9.02
C SER A 418 -5.64 16.93 -10.26
N PHE A 419 -4.91 17.93 -10.70
CA PHE A 419 -4.00 17.86 -11.83
C PHE A 419 -2.56 18.06 -11.35
N SER A 420 -1.62 17.37 -12.02
CA SER A 420 -0.20 17.43 -11.73
C SER A 420 0.58 17.40 -13.04
N TYR A 421 1.36 18.44 -13.31
CA TYR A 421 2.13 18.59 -14.55
C TYR A 421 3.56 19.04 -14.27
N GLU A 422 4.49 18.50 -15.04
CA GLU A 422 5.88 18.96 -15.07
C GLU A 422 6.01 20.15 -15.99
N CYS A 423 6.73 21.19 -15.55
CA CYS A 423 6.95 22.41 -16.32
C CYS A 423 8.45 22.72 -16.42
N ASN A 424 8.87 23.07 -17.63
CA ASN A 424 10.20 23.54 -17.94
C ASN A 424 10.30 25.06 -17.67
N PRO A 425 11.47 25.58 -17.30
CA PRO A 425 11.70 27.01 -17.25
C PRO A 425 11.64 27.60 -18.67
N ILE A 426 11.09 28.82 -18.77
CA ILE A 426 11.11 29.57 -20.02
C ILE A 426 12.55 29.90 -20.40
N ALA A 427 12.93 29.60 -21.64
CA ALA A 427 14.21 29.98 -22.18
C ALA A 427 14.20 31.44 -22.68
N PHE A 428 15.24 32.20 -22.38
CA PHE A 428 15.38 33.58 -22.80
C PHE A 428 16.57 33.71 -23.75
N ASP A 429 16.42 34.56 -24.76
CA ASP A 429 17.49 34.93 -25.68
C ASP A 429 18.50 35.90 -25.00
N ASN A 430 19.55 36.28 -25.73
CA ASN A 430 20.58 37.21 -25.24
C ASN A 430 20.04 38.63 -24.95
N ALA A 431 18.88 38.99 -25.48
CA ALA A 431 18.23 40.26 -25.27
C ALA A 431 17.19 40.20 -24.13
N GLY A 432 16.95 38.99 -23.59
CA GLY A 432 16.02 38.77 -22.48
C GLY A 432 14.57 38.56 -22.92
N PHE A 433 14.35 38.30 -24.20
CA PHE A 433 13.03 37.88 -24.68
C PHE A 433 12.82 36.38 -24.57
N ASP A 434 11.60 35.99 -24.25
CA ASP A 434 11.18 34.59 -24.29
C ASP A 434 11.32 34.07 -25.73
N VAL A 435 12.08 32.99 -25.90
CA VAL A 435 12.39 32.40 -27.21
C VAL A 435 11.14 31.90 -27.92
N ASP A 436 10.13 31.47 -27.16
CA ASP A 436 8.86 30.95 -27.68
C ASP A 436 7.80 32.07 -27.82
N ALA A 437 8.13 33.30 -27.49
CA ALA A 437 7.19 34.43 -27.60
C ALA A 437 6.86 34.75 -29.07
N PRO A 438 5.62 35.12 -29.40
CA PRO A 438 5.23 35.54 -30.74
C PRO A 438 6.06 36.73 -31.21
N VAL A 439 6.54 36.66 -32.46
CA VAL A 439 7.37 37.71 -33.07
C VAL A 439 6.48 38.71 -33.80
N TYR A 440 6.71 39.99 -33.56
CA TYR A 440 6.00 41.08 -34.28
C TYR A 440 6.12 40.92 -35.80
N GLY A 441 5.00 41.05 -36.48
CA GLY A 441 4.90 40.92 -37.95
C GLY A 441 4.86 39.49 -38.46
N LYS A 442 4.95 38.47 -37.58
CA LYS A 442 4.68 37.07 -37.92
C LYS A 442 3.32 36.64 -37.38
N GLU A 443 2.71 35.68 -38.10
CA GLU A 443 1.43 35.10 -37.68
C GLU A 443 1.61 34.39 -36.32
N TYR A 444 0.72 34.63 -35.37
CA TYR A 444 0.73 33.94 -34.09
C TYR A 444 -0.62 33.32 -33.80
N LYS A 445 -0.58 32.17 -33.16
CA LYS A 445 -1.78 31.47 -32.68
C LYS A 445 -2.16 32.04 -31.30
N ARG A 446 -3.40 32.54 -31.21
CA ARG A 446 -3.95 32.99 -29.92
C ARG A 446 -4.00 31.82 -28.93
N LEU A 447 -3.70 32.10 -27.67
CA LEU A 447 -3.87 31.13 -26.58
C LEU A 447 -5.33 30.61 -26.54
N PRO A 448 -5.54 29.32 -26.21
CA PRO A 448 -6.88 28.77 -26.03
C PRO A 448 -7.68 29.59 -25.02
N ASP A 449 -8.96 29.74 -25.24
CA ASP A 449 -9.82 30.43 -24.28
C ASP A 449 -9.78 29.69 -22.92
N THR A 450 -9.52 30.40 -21.85
CA THR A 450 -9.66 29.91 -20.50
C THR A 450 -11.11 29.56 -20.20
N LEU A 451 -11.35 28.72 -19.20
CA LEU A 451 -12.71 28.37 -18.78
C LEU A 451 -13.56 29.62 -18.48
N ARG A 452 -12.95 30.63 -17.86
CA ARG A 452 -13.61 31.93 -17.62
C ARG A 452 -14.01 32.61 -18.92
N GLU A 453 -13.11 32.67 -19.91
CA GLU A 453 -13.42 33.30 -21.22
C GLU A 453 -14.48 32.54 -21.96
N LYS A 454 -14.46 31.20 -21.95
CA LYS A 454 -15.55 30.37 -22.52
C LYS A 454 -16.87 30.68 -21.85
N ASN A 455 -16.92 30.69 -20.53
CA ASN A 455 -18.14 31.03 -19.79
C ASN A 455 -18.63 32.44 -20.09
N VAL A 456 -17.72 33.45 -20.14
CA VAL A 456 -18.09 34.84 -20.49
C VAL A 456 -18.67 34.91 -21.92
N LYS A 457 -18.06 34.20 -22.87
CA LYS A 457 -18.57 34.14 -24.24
C LYS A 457 -19.95 33.44 -24.30
N GLU A 458 -20.14 32.35 -23.59
CA GLU A 458 -21.42 31.67 -23.48
C GLU A 458 -22.50 32.57 -22.85
N LEU A 459 -22.16 33.25 -21.78
CA LEU A 459 -23.05 34.21 -21.12
C LEU A 459 -23.41 35.36 -22.07
N ALA A 460 -22.44 35.96 -22.75
CA ALA A 460 -22.65 37.02 -23.73
C ALA A 460 -23.51 36.55 -24.91
N ALA A 461 -23.37 35.31 -25.35
CA ALA A 461 -24.19 34.75 -26.43
C ALA A 461 -25.65 34.54 -26.01
N LYS A 462 -25.91 34.33 -24.72
CA LYS A 462 -27.26 34.14 -24.16
C LYS A 462 -27.94 35.41 -23.69
N THR A 463 -27.25 36.55 -23.68
CA THR A 463 -27.76 37.86 -23.31
C THR A 463 -27.69 38.83 -24.50
N ASP A 464 -28.45 39.90 -24.46
CA ASP A 464 -28.34 41.03 -25.43
C ASP A 464 -27.28 42.06 -24.95
N GLY A 465 -26.55 41.77 -23.89
CA GLY A 465 -25.49 42.60 -23.34
C GLY A 465 -25.95 43.65 -22.35
N THR A 466 -27.22 43.88 -22.19
CA THR A 466 -27.79 44.93 -21.32
C THR A 466 -28.50 44.38 -20.12
N ILE A 467 -28.98 43.14 -20.15
CA ILE A 467 -29.78 42.52 -19.08
C ILE A 467 -29.04 41.28 -18.56
N PRO A 468 -28.98 41.07 -17.22
CA PRO A 468 -28.44 39.86 -16.63
C PRO A 468 -29.09 38.61 -17.20
N LEU A 469 -28.31 37.58 -17.45
CA LEU A 469 -28.70 36.33 -18.08
C LEU A 469 -29.98 35.69 -17.52
N ALA A 470 -30.16 35.75 -16.23
CA ALA A 470 -31.31 35.13 -15.54
C ALA A 470 -32.66 35.70 -15.99
N PHE A 471 -32.69 36.89 -16.60
CA PHE A 471 -33.90 37.60 -16.97
C PHE A 471 -34.09 37.79 -18.47
N THR A 472 -33.32 37.08 -19.29
CA THR A 472 -33.44 37.18 -20.76
C THR A 472 -34.12 35.95 -21.34
N ASN A 473 -34.83 36.17 -22.46
CA ASN A 473 -35.40 35.05 -23.23
C ASN A 473 -34.41 34.43 -24.22
N LYS A 474 -33.22 35.01 -24.36
CA LYS A 474 -32.23 34.59 -25.34
C LYS A 474 -31.53 33.33 -24.89
N GLY A 475 -31.77 32.23 -25.57
CA GLY A 475 -31.10 30.95 -25.34
C GLY A 475 -31.62 30.12 -24.16
N ASN A 476 -32.53 30.60 -23.33
CA ASN A 476 -32.99 29.87 -22.13
C ASN A 476 -34.48 29.48 -22.14
N ASN A 477 -35.25 29.91 -23.14
CA ASN A 477 -36.71 29.73 -23.19
C ASN A 477 -37.47 30.23 -21.94
N LEU A 478 -36.85 31.12 -21.17
CA LEU A 478 -37.44 31.70 -19.97
C LEU A 478 -38.02 33.08 -20.33
N LYS A 479 -39.23 33.36 -19.91
CA LYS A 479 -39.81 34.70 -20.01
C LYS A 479 -39.17 35.59 -18.94
N ALA A 480 -38.69 36.75 -19.33
CA ALA A 480 -38.22 37.77 -18.41
C ALA A 480 -39.42 38.31 -17.60
N HIS A 481 -39.26 38.27 -16.29
CA HIS A 481 -40.23 38.83 -15.34
C HIS A 481 -39.56 39.98 -14.58
N SER A 482 -40.25 41.08 -14.47
CA SER A 482 -39.77 42.25 -13.73
C SER A 482 -40.48 42.34 -12.40
N TYR A 483 -39.69 42.36 -11.31
CA TYR A 483 -40.22 42.62 -9.97
C TYR A 483 -40.65 44.05 -9.76
N ILE A 484 -40.23 44.96 -10.64
CA ILE A 484 -40.59 46.39 -10.58
C ILE A 484 -41.94 46.62 -11.22
N ASN A 485 -42.40 45.76 -12.13
CA ASN A 485 -43.68 45.86 -12.74
C ASN A 485 -44.72 45.03 -12.00
N ALA A 486 -45.49 45.67 -11.12
CA ALA A 486 -46.47 45.06 -10.25
C ALA A 486 -47.63 44.31 -10.97
N SER A 487 -47.74 44.44 -12.30
CA SER A 487 -48.74 43.75 -13.11
C SER A 487 -48.28 42.38 -13.62
N SER A 488 -47.00 42.01 -13.40
CA SER A 488 -46.45 40.72 -13.92
C SER A 488 -46.69 39.62 -12.88
N PRO A 489 -47.37 38.53 -13.25
CA PRO A 489 -47.55 37.39 -12.34
C PRO A 489 -46.25 36.60 -12.16
N PHE A 490 -45.99 36.13 -10.97
CA PHE A 490 -44.88 35.20 -10.70
C PHE A 490 -45.31 33.78 -11.05
N ILE A 491 -44.52 33.11 -11.87
CA ILE A 491 -44.74 31.71 -12.25
C ILE A 491 -43.78 30.82 -11.49
N LYS A 492 -44.29 29.87 -10.73
CA LYS A 492 -43.48 28.80 -10.15
C LYS A 492 -43.04 27.82 -11.26
N PRO A 493 -41.74 27.62 -11.48
CA PRO A 493 -41.27 26.77 -12.59
C PRO A 493 -41.68 25.31 -12.50
N SER A 494 -41.99 24.82 -11.30
CA SER A 494 -42.19 23.38 -11.02
C SER A 494 -43.64 22.90 -11.08
N THR A 495 -44.62 23.78 -11.00
CA THR A 495 -46.04 23.38 -10.86
C THR A 495 -46.96 23.98 -11.90
N GLY A 496 -46.51 24.92 -12.71
CA GLY A 496 -47.35 25.65 -13.66
C GLY A 496 -48.41 26.55 -13.04
N GLU A 497 -48.43 26.65 -11.71
CA GLU A 497 -49.38 27.54 -11.00
C GLU A 497 -48.87 28.98 -11.02
N GLN A 498 -49.73 29.89 -11.43
CA GLN A 498 -49.45 31.31 -11.37
C GLN A 498 -49.68 31.82 -9.92
N ILE A 499 -48.63 32.38 -9.33
CA ILE A 499 -48.76 33.09 -8.06
C ILE A 499 -48.93 34.57 -8.39
N THR A 500 -50.12 35.12 -8.07
CA THR A 500 -50.39 36.56 -8.13
C THR A 500 -50.06 37.13 -6.73
N VAL A 501 -49.00 37.93 -6.66
CA VAL A 501 -48.68 38.68 -5.45
C VAL A 501 -49.56 39.92 -5.45
N LEU A 502 -50.45 40.01 -4.45
CA LEU A 502 -51.25 41.23 -4.24
C LEU A 502 -50.34 42.36 -3.78
N GLN A 503 -50.61 43.57 -4.32
CA GLN A 503 -49.80 44.77 -4.05
C GLN A 503 -49.74 45.14 -2.58
N SER A 504 -50.66 44.63 -1.76
CA SER A 504 -50.72 44.81 -0.30
C SER A 504 -49.67 44.03 0.47
N ASP A 505 -48.98 43.05 -0.17
CA ASP A 505 -48.05 42.16 0.54
C ASP A 505 -46.54 42.55 0.32
N ILE A 506 -46.31 43.68 -0.33
CA ILE A 506 -44.96 44.24 -0.57
C ILE A 506 -44.77 45.34 0.51
N PRO A 507 -43.92 45.15 1.54
CA PRO A 507 -43.56 46.24 2.42
C PRO A 507 -42.86 47.34 1.67
N LEU A 508 -43.29 48.59 1.82
CA LEU A 508 -42.64 49.79 1.32
C LEU A 508 -41.29 49.99 1.94
#